data_cd96f5ce490f7b76ae6a0246ce48ede1
#
_entry.id   cd96f5ce490f7b76ae6a0246ce48ede1
#
_cell.length_a   1.000
_cell.length_b   1.000
_cell.length_c   1.000
_cell.angle_alpha   90.00
_cell.angle_beta   90.00
_cell.angle_gamma   90.00
#
_symmetry.space_group_name_H-M   'P 1'
#
loop_
_entity.id
_entity.type
_entity.pdbx_description
1 polymer ?
#
loop_
_entity_poly.entity_id
_entity_poly.type
_entity_poly.pdbx_seq_one_letter_code
_entity_poly.pdbx_strand_id
1 'polypeptide(L)'
;MKSLLSIAILILSTASLYSQSNNPKYDSTLAKKLGADNYGMKKFILVILKTGENKRSEKAYVDSCFAGHMANINRLVKINKLLVAGPLVKNEKSYRGIFILNVTTEEEAKELLKTDSAINEKLLEPEIYKWYGSAALSEYLDAADKIWKSTF
;
A
#
# COMPACT_ATOMS: atom_id res chain seq x y z
N MET A 1 -60.54 46.30 17.33
CA MET A 1 -59.51 45.55 18.06
C MET A 1 -59.05 44.43 17.17
N LYS A 2 -57.91 44.59 16.52
CA LYS A 2 -57.33 43.59 15.58
C LYS A 2 -56.24 42.80 16.31
N SER A 3 -56.54 41.54 16.56
CA SER A 3 -55.59 40.60 17.16
C SER A 3 -54.50 40.18 16.13
N LEU A 4 -53.29 40.60 16.38
CA LEU A 4 -52.12 40.16 15.59
C LEU A 4 -51.65 38.82 16.13
N LEU A 5 -51.93 37.77 15.38
CA LEU A 5 -51.46 36.42 15.66
C LEU A 5 -50.02 36.31 15.13
N SER A 6 -49.04 36.44 16.02
CA SER A 6 -47.64 36.25 15.68
C SER A 6 -47.35 34.74 15.57
N ILE A 7 -47.21 34.25 14.33
CA ILE A 7 -46.75 32.89 14.06
C ILE A 7 -45.22 32.90 14.19
N ALA A 8 -44.73 32.40 15.32
CA ALA A 8 -43.30 32.09 15.48
C ALA A 8 -43.00 30.81 14.70
N ILE A 9 -42.41 30.96 13.53
CA ILE A 9 -41.84 29.83 12.76
C ILE A 9 -40.59 29.41 13.48
N LEU A 10 -40.69 28.34 14.26
CA LEU A 10 -39.54 27.66 14.86
C LEU A 10 -38.87 26.87 13.75
N ILE A 11 -37.85 27.44 13.13
CA ILE A 11 -36.97 26.76 12.20
C ILE A 11 -36.13 25.78 13.04
N LEU A 12 -36.60 24.53 13.14
CA LEU A 12 -35.81 23.41 13.61
C LEU A 12 -34.72 23.17 12.57
N SER A 13 -33.58 23.80 12.71
CA SER A 13 -32.36 23.39 12.02
C SER A 13 -31.98 21.99 12.52
N THR A 14 -32.38 20.97 11.77
CA THR A 14 -31.86 19.63 11.94
C THR A 14 -30.38 19.67 11.54
N ALA A 15 -29.53 20.07 12.46
CA ALA A 15 -28.13 19.80 12.39
C ALA A 15 -28.04 18.25 12.38
N SER A 16 -27.81 17.68 11.22
CA SER A 16 -27.40 16.27 11.09
C SER A 16 -26.09 16.16 11.87
N LEU A 17 -26.19 15.81 13.14
CA LEU A 17 -25.06 15.33 13.90
C LEU A 17 -24.64 14.05 13.20
N TYR A 18 -23.65 14.14 12.30
CA TYR A 18 -22.86 12.98 11.91
C TYR A 18 -22.21 12.51 13.21
N SER A 19 -22.92 11.63 13.91
CA SER A 19 -22.36 10.85 14.99
C SER A 19 -21.20 10.07 14.39
N GLN A 20 -19.98 10.55 14.57
CA GLN A 20 -18.79 9.72 14.38
C GLN A 20 -19.02 8.56 15.34
N SER A 21 -19.37 7.40 14.80
CA SER A 21 -19.55 6.20 15.60
C SER A 21 -18.19 5.91 16.26
N ASN A 22 -18.12 6.15 17.57
CA ASN A 22 -16.94 5.79 18.34
C ASN A 22 -16.72 4.28 18.16
N ASN A 23 -15.62 3.90 17.54
CA ASN A 23 -15.24 2.51 17.42
C ASN A 23 -14.89 1.98 18.83
N PRO A 24 -15.68 1.07 19.42
CA PRO A 24 -15.43 0.57 20.77
C PRO A 24 -14.17 -0.28 20.88
N LYS A 25 -13.59 -0.67 19.72
CA LYS A 25 -12.33 -1.43 19.64
C LYS A 25 -11.12 -0.52 19.35
N TYR A 26 -11.31 0.80 19.36
CA TYR A 26 -10.22 1.73 19.05
C TYR A 26 -9.10 1.63 20.07
N ASP A 27 -7.90 1.31 19.60
CA ASP A 27 -6.66 1.30 20.38
C ASP A 27 -5.78 2.47 19.91
N SER A 28 -5.74 3.52 20.72
CA SER A 28 -4.96 4.73 20.41
C SER A 28 -3.46 4.48 20.40
N THR A 29 -2.96 3.53 21.19
CA THR A 29 -1.54 3.16 21.24
C THR A 29 -1.13 2.46 19.96
N LEU A 30 -1.94 1.49 19.51
CA LEU A 30 -1.72 0.80 18.24
C LEU A 30 -1.83 1.76 17.06
N ALA A 31 -2.85 2.61 17.02
CA ALA A 31 -3.03 3.59 15.95
C ALA A 31 -1.81 4.51 15.82
N LYS A 32 -1.29 5.02 16.94
CA LYS A 32 -0.07 5.84 16.99
C LYS A 32 1.17 5.06 16.54
N LYS A 33 1.34 3.82 17.02
CA LYS A 33 2.45 2.92 16.61
C LYS A 33 2.49 2.73 15.11
N LEU A 34 1.33 2.53 14.48
CA LEU A 34 1.20 2.26 13.05
C LEU A 34 1.22 3.54 12.18
N GLY A 35 1.14 4.72 12.79
CA GLY A 35 1.05 6.00 12.09
C GLY A 35 -0.29 6.21 11.40
N ALA A 36 -1.36 5.67 11.98
CA ALA A 36 -2.71 5.79 11.49
C ALA A 36 -3.28 7.20 11.74
N ASP A 37 -4.05 7.71 10.79
CA ASP A 37 -4.91 8.87 10.99
C ASP A 37 -6.24 8.50 11.67
N ASN A 38 -7.17 9.45 11.74
CA ASN A 38 -8.48 9.25 12.38
C ASN A 38 -9.34 8.15 11.72
N TYR A 39 -9.00 7.74 10.51
CA TYR A 39 -9.69 6.69 9.75
C TYR A 39 -8.94 5.34 9.78
N GLY A 40 -7.85 5.25 10.55
CA GLY A 40 -7.01 4.05 10.58
C GLY A 40 -6.14 3.87 9.34
N MET A 41 -5.93 4.95 8.58
CA MET A 41 -5.27 4.93 7.27
C MET A 41 -3.93 5.66 7.32
N LYS A 42 -3.06 5.38 6.35
CA LYS A 42 -1.86 6.18 6.06
C LYS A 42 -1.46 6.12 4.59
N LYS A 43 -0.49 6.95 4.22
CA LYS A 43 0.05 6.99 2.86
C LYS A 43 1.13 5.92 2.68
N PHE A 44 1.11 5.29 1.51
CA PHE A 44 2.07 4.32 1.02
C PHE A 44 2.40 4.59 -0.45
N ILE A 45 3.31 3.84 -1.01
CA ILE A 45 3.51 3.74 -2.45
C ILE A 45 3.13 2.34 -2.92
N LEU A 46 2.20 2.28 -3.87
CA LEU A 46 1.89 1.08 -4.64
C LEU A 46 2.79 1.07 -5.90
N VAL A 47 3.45 -0.04 -6.15
CA VAL A 47 4.19 -0.29 -7.37
C VAL A 47 3.55 -1.44 -8.12
N ILE A 48 3.23 -1.23 -9.40
CA ILE A 48 2.83 -2.29 -10.32
C ILE A 48 4.06 -2.60 -11.18
N LEU A 49 4.50 -3.85 -11.14
CA LEU A 49 5.60 -4.32 -11.98
C LEU A 49 5.04 -4.86 -13.29
N LYS A 50 5.44 -4.27 -14.41
CA LYS A 50 5.11 -4.74 -15.76
C LYS A 50 6.28 -5.55 -16.35
N THR A 51 6.00 -6.27 -17.43
CA THR A 51 7.05 -6.79 -18.29
C THR A 51 7.81 -5.62 -18.93
N GLY A 52 9.11 -5.58 -18.73
CA GLY A 52 9.98 -4.53 -19.25
C GLY A 52 10.32 -4.68 -20.73
N GLU A 53 11.13 -3.76 -21.22
CA GLU A 53 11.56 -3.71 -22.64
C GLU A 53 12.64 -4.71 -23.00
N ASN A 54 13.42 -5.20 -22.03
CA ASN A 54 14.48 -6.18 -22.24
C ASN A 54 13.86 -7.53 -22.63
N LYS A 55 14.25 -8.03 -23.81
CA LYS A 55 13.74 -9.30 -24.38
C LYS A 55 14.74 -10.44 -24.29
N ARG A 56 15.85 -10.27 -23.59
CA ARG A 56 16.79 -11.36 -23.37
C ARG A 56 16.09 -12.52 -22.66
N SER A 57 16.36 -13.73 -23.16
CA SER A 57 15.70 -14.96 -22.71
C SER A 57 16.68 -16.05 -22.28
N GLU A 58 17.99 -15.76 -22.28
CA GLU A 58 18.99 -16.71 -21.81
C GLU A 58 18.73 -17.05 -20.34
N LYS A 59 18.45 -18.31 -20.10
CA LYS A 59 17.96 -18.78 -18.79
C LYS A 59 18.86 -18.33 -17.62
N ALA A 60 20.17 -18.51 -17.74
CA ALA A 60 21.12 -18.15 -16.68
C ALA A 60 21.10 -16.65 -16.36
N TYR A 61 20.95 -15.80 -17.38
CA TYR A 61 20.83 -14.35 -17.19
C TYR A 61 19.53 -13.97 -16.49
N VAL A 62 18.41 -14.51 -16.98
CA VAL A 62 17.08 -14.22 -16.40
C VAL A 62 17.01 -14.72 -14.95
N ASP A 63 17.48 -15.93 -14.67
CA ASP A 63 17.52 -16.48 -13.32
C ASP A 63 18.37 -15.61 -12.37
N SER A 64 19.53 -15.13 -12.83
CA SER A 64 20.38 -14.21 -12.04
C SER A 64 19.68 -12.89 -11.72
N CYS A 65 18.98 -12.30 -12.69
CA CYS A 65 18.22 -11.05 -12.47
C CYS A 65 17.10 -11.26 -11.46
N PHE A 66 16.36 -12.36 -11.56
CA PHE A 66 15.28 -12.65 -10.61
C PHE A 66 15.80 -13.09 -9.24
N ALA A 67 16.96 -13.71 -9.14
CA ALA A 67 17.62 -13.92 -7.85
C ALA A 67 17.95 -12.58 -7.16
N GLY A 68 18.45 -11.60 -7.91
CA GLY A 68 18.69 -10.25 -7.40
C GLY A 68 17.38 -9.51 -7.02
N HIS A 69 16.30 -9.72 -7.76
CA HIS A 69 14.97 -9.23 -7.45
C HIS A 69 14.48 -9.79 -6.09
N MET A 70 14.57 -11.11 -5.88
CA MET A 70 14.20 -11.74 -4.61
C MET A 70 15.08 -11.27 -3.45
N ALA A 71 16.38 -11.09 -3.68
CA ALA A 71 17.29 -10.54 -2.68
C ALA A 71 16.88 -9.10 -2.28
N ASN A 72 16.46 -8.28 -3.24
CA ASN A 72 15.95 -6.93 -2.95
C ASN A 72 14.64 -6.96 -2.16
N ILE A 73 13.69 -7.83 -2.50
CA ILE A 73 12.46 -8.04 -1.74
C ILE A 73 12.80 -8.35 -0.27
N ASN A 74 13.63 -9.35 -0.04
CA ASN A 74 14.02 -9.79 1.30
C ASN A 74 14.71 -8.65 2.09
N ARG A 75 15.59 -7.88 1.44
CA ARG A 75 16.24 -6.71 2.04
C ARG A 75 15.21 -5.65 2.45
N LEU A 76 14.26 -5.33 1.57
CA LEU A 76 13.25 -4.30 1.82
C LEU A 76 12.27 -4.71 2.92
N VAL A 77 11.89 -5.98 2.99
CA VAL A 77 11.09 -6.53 4.11
C VAL A 77 11.85 -6.39 5.41
N LYS A 78 13.13 -6.82 5.45
CA LYS A 78 13.98 -6.77 6.66
C LYS A 78 14.13 -5.37 7.24
N ILE A 79 14.15 -4.33 6.39
CA ILE A 79 14.23 -2.91 6.83
C ILE A 79 12.86 -2.24 6.94
N ASN A 80 11.78 -3.02 6.92
CA ASN A 80 10.38 -2.54 7.02
C ASN A 80 10.00 -1.48 5.96
N LYS A 81 10.55 -1.59 4.76
CA LYS A 81 10.25 -0.71 3.62
C LYS A 81 9.33 -1.36 2.58
N LEU A 82 9.16 -2.68 2.61
CA LEU A 82 8.23 -3.44 1.78
C LEU A 82 7.29 -4.22 2.68
N LEU A 83 6.00 -3.97 2.56
CA LEU A 83 4.97 -4.65 3.36
C LEU A 83 4.31 -5.80 2.59
N VAL A 84 3.99 -5.57 1.33
CA VAL A 84 3.33 -6.58 0.49
C VAL A 84 4.12 -6.71 -0.81
N ALA A 85 4.43 -7.94 -1.19
CA ALA A 85 4.97 -8.31 -2.48
C ALA A 85 4.26 -9.58 -2.97
N GLY A 86 3.97 -9.64 -4.26
CA GLY A 86 3.39 -10.85 -4.82
C GLY A 86 3.25 -10.78 -6.34
N PRO A 87 3.34 -11.95 -7.02
CA PRO A 87 3.13 -12.04 -8.45
C PRO A 87 1.65 -11.88 -8.79
N LEU A 88 1.37 -11.30 -9.94
CA LEU A 88 0.05 -11.33 -10.56
C LEU A 88 -0.05 -12.52 -11.52
N VAL A 89 -1.19 -13.18 -11.55
CA VAL A 89 -1.47 -14.18 -12.58
C VAL A 89 -1.44 -13.55 -13.96
N LYS A 90 -1.16 -14.35 -15.00
CA LYS A 90 -1.08 -13.89 -16.38
C LYS A 90 -2.32 -13.07 -16.75
N ASN A 91 -2.10 -11.89 -17.32
CA ASN A 91 -3.15 -10.95 -17.69
C ASN A 91 -2.79 -10.18 -18.98
N GLU A 92 -3.80 -9.57 -19.59
CA GLU A 92 -3.66 -8.85 -20.87
C GLU A 92 -2.79 -7.59 -20.79
N LYS A 93 -2.66 -7.00 -19.57
CA LYS A 93 -1.85 -5.80 -19.34
C LYS A 93 -0.37 -6.09 -19.15
N SER A 94 0.04 -7.36 -19.19
CA SER A 94 1.42 -7.77 -18.93
C SER A 94 1.94 -7.37 -17.54
N TYR A 95 1.04 -7.18 -16.57
CA TYR A 95 1.39 -6.95 -15.18
C TYR A 95 1.92 -8.24 -14.56
N ARG A 96 3.07 -8.13 -13.88
CA ARG A 96 3.82 -9.26 -13.36
C ARG A 96 3.69 -9.41 -11.85
N GLY A 97 3.55 -8.31 -11.12
CA GLY A 97 3.44 -8.32 -9.67
C GLY A 97 3.14 -6.94 -9.10
N ILE A 98 2.99 -6.89 -7.79
CA ILE A 98 2.82 -5.65 -7.04
C ILE A 98 3.78 -5.58 -5.87
N PHE A 99 4.12 -4.33 -5.47
CA PHE A 99 4.67 -4.00 -4.17
C PHE A 99 3.81 -2.97 -3.47
N ILE A 100 3.70 -3.05 -2.14
CA ILE A 100 3.25 -1.95 -1.29
C ILE A 100 4.43 -1.56 -0.41
N LEU A 101 5.00 -0.39 -0.73
CA LEU A 101 6.16 0.16 -0.02
C LEU A 101 5.71 1.05 1.14
N ASN A 102 6.34 0.88 2.29
CA ASN A 102 6.10 1.68 3.50
C ASN A 102 6.89 3.00 3.43
N VAL A 103 6.63 3.77 2.39
CA VAL A 103 7.20 5.10 2.13
C VAL A 103 6.10 6.01 1.58
N THR A 104 6.32 7.32 1.59
CA THR A 104 5.29 8.29 1.23
C THR A 104 5.60 9.10 -0.03
N THR A 105 6.82 9.01 -0.55
CA THR A 105 7.26 9.73 -1.75
C THR A 105 7.70 8.76 -2.86
N GLU A 106 7.49 9.20 -4.10
CA GLU A 106 7.93 8.45 -5.27
C GLU A 106 9.45 8.41 -5.40
N GLU A 107 10.12 9.47 -4.96
CA GLU A 107 11.57 9.59 -4.96
C GLU A 107 12.21 8.51 -4.07
N GLU A 108 11.69 8.35 -2.83
CA GLU A 108 12.16 7.30 -1.93
C GLU A 108 11.87 5.91 -2.51
N ALA A 109 10.70 5.70 -3.10
CA ALA A 109 10.37 4.44 -3.76
C ALA A 109 11.36 4.12 -4.90
N LYS A 110 11.67 5.09 -5.76
CA LYS A 110 12.64 4.92 -6.85
C LYS A 110 14.03 4.54 -6.32
N GLU A 111 14.49 5.18 -5.23
CA GLU A 111 15.77 4.82 -4.60
C GLU A 111 15.79 3.37 -4.10
N LEU A 112 14.70 2.92 -3.46
CA LEU A 112 14.59 1.53 -2.98
C LEU A 112 14.58 0.50 -4.11
N LEU A 113 14.05 0.87 -5.27
CA LEU A 113 13.97 -0.01 -6.45
C LEU A 113 15.27 -0.05 -7.26
N LYS A 114 16.19 0.92 -7.11
CA LYS A 114 17.48 0.94 -7.83
C LYS A 114 18.37 -0.27 -7.57
N THR A 115 18.17 -0.99 -6.49
CA THR A 115 18.95 -2.20 -6.16
C THR A 115 18.30 -3.48 -6.65
N ASP A 116 17.19 -3.39 -7.37
CA ASP A 116 16.48 -4.53 -7.95
C ASP A 116 17.05 -4.87 -9.33
N SER A 117 17.70 -6.02 -9.44
CA SER A 117 18.38 -6.41 -10.67
C SER A 117 17.41 -6.57 -11.85
N ALA A 118 16.21 -7.12 -11.63
CA ALA A 118 15.23 -7.29 -12.71
C ALA A 118 14.69 -5.96 -13.23
N ILE A 119 14.60 -4.95 -12.36
CA ILE A 119 14.20 -3.59 -12.74
C ILE A 119 15.36 -2.88 -13.44
N ASN A 120 16.57 -2.94 -12.89
CA ASN A 120 17.76 -2.31 -13.49
C ASN A 120 18.07 -2.84 -14.88
N GLU A 121 17.92 -4.16 -15.07
CA GLU A 121 18.11 -4.82 -16.36
C GLU A 121 16.88 -4.73 -17.26
N LYS A 122 15.86 -3.98 -16.85
CA LYS A 122 14.64 -3.72 -17.61
C LYS A 122 13.86 -4.99 -18.03
N LEU A 123 14.02 -6.07 -17.28
CA LEU A 123 13.13 -7.25 -17.38
C LEU A 123 11.76 -6.94 -16.76
N LEU A 124 11.77 -6.09 -15.73
CA LEU A 124 10.58 -5.51 -15.11
C LEU A 124 10.62 -3.99 -15.22
N GLU A 125 9.45 -3.39 -15.38
CA GLU A 125 9.25 -1.94 -15.39
C GLU A 125 8.26 -1.54 -14.30
N PRO A 126 8.66 -0.67 -13.34
CA PRO A 126 7.78 -0.24 -12.26
C PRO A 126 6.88 0.92 -12.68
N GLU A 127 5.59 0.81 -12.43
CA GLU A 127 4.63 1.93 -12.37
C GLU A 127 4.39 2.27 -10.90
N ILE A 128 4.56 3.55 -10.52
CA ILE A 128 4.57 4.00 -9.14
C ILE A 128 3.35 4.89 -8.88
N TYR A 129 2.60 4.58 -7.81
CA TYR A 129 1.38 5.29 -7.44
C TYR A 129 1.38 5.63 -5.96
N LYS A 130 0.98 6.87 -5.61
CA LYS A 130 0.64 7.21 -4.23
C LYS A 130 -0.65 6.49 -3.85
N TRP A 131 -0.62 5.76 -2.76
CA TRP A 131 -1.76 4.98 -2.30
C TRP A 131 -2.08 5.28 -0.84
N TYR A 132 -3.36 5.40 -0.53
CA TYR A 132 -3.85 5.63 0.81
C TYR A 132 -4.59 4.38 1.27
N GLY A 133 -4.03 3.69 2.25
CA GLY A 133 -4.48 2.37 2.68
C GLY A 133 -4.47 2.20 4.19
N SER A 134 -4.97 1.06 4.66
CA SER A 134 -4.98 0.75 6.09
C SER A 134 -3.57 0.76 6.68
N ALA A 135 -3.37 1.50 7.77
CA ALA A 135 -2.12 1.49 8.51
C ALA A 135 -1.80 0.12 9.13
N ALA A 136 -2.82 -0.72 9.32
CA ALA A 136 -2.68 -2.09 9.86
C ALA A 136 -1.94 -3.04 8.91
N LEU A 137 -1.68 -2.66 7.66
CA LEU A 137 -0.85 -3.47 6.75
C LEU A 137 0.53 -3.80 7.31
N SER A 138 1.06 -2.98 8.20
CA SER A 138 2.34 -3.27 8.85
C SER A 138 2.31 -4.51 9.74
N GLU A 139 1.15 -4.90 10.26
CA GLU A 139 0.96 -6.10 11.09
C GLU A 139 0.87 -7.40 10.24
N TYR A 140 0.71 -7.28 8.93
CA TYR A 140 0.66 -8.42 8.01
C TYR A 140 1.95 -9.25 8.03
N LEU A 141 3.12 -8.61 8.17
CA LEU A 141 4.42 -9.30 8.09
C LEU A 141 4.58 -10.35 9.17
N ASP A 142 4.17 -10.06 10.41
CA ASP A 142 4.25 -11.01 11.53
C ASP A 142 3.41 -12.27 11.31
N ALA A 143 2.29 -12.14 10.60
CA ALA A 143 1.46 -13.26 10.22
C ALA A 143 2.02 -13.99 9.00
N ALA A 144 2.53 -13.25 8.02
CA ALA A 144 3.09 -13.80 6.80
C ALA A 144 4.23 -14.78 7.09
N ASP A 145 5.14 -14.43 8.01
CA ASP A 145 6.27 -15.27 8.40
C ASP A 145 5.89 -16.61 9.07
N LYS A 146 4.65 -16.74 9.52
CA LYS A 146 4.17 -17.94 10.23
C LYS A 146 3.43 -18.93 9.34
N ILE A 147 3.10 -18.56 8.10
CA ILE A 147 2.21 -19.36 7.24
C ILE A 147 2.90 -20.04 6.06
N TRP A 148 4.13 -19.66 5.72
CA TRP A 148 4.86 -20.33 4.65
C TRP A 148 5.62 -21.56 5.20
N LYS A 149 5.61 -22.64 4.44
CA LYS A 149 6.29 -23.90 4.78
C LYS A 149 7.61 -24.07 4.03
N SER A 150 7.75 -23.45 2.87
CA SER A 150 8.93 -23.52 2.01
C SER A 150 9.29 -22.14 1.51
N THR A 151 10.59 -21.85 1.43
CA THR A 151 11.10 -20.63 0.78
C THR A 151 10.95 -20.71 -0.75
N PHE A 152 10.80 -19.57 -1.38
CA PHE A 152 10.87 -19.45 -2.85
C PHE A 152 12.29 -19.59 -3.35
#